data_7b2daa35c49a938e524c32c4c0a2d98f
#
_entry.id   7b2daa35c49a938e524c32c4c0a2d98f
#
_cell.length_a   1.000
_cell.length_b   1.000
_cell.length_c   1.000
_cell.angle_alpha   90.00
_cell.angle_beta   90.00
_cell.angle_gamma   90.00
#
_symmetry.space_group_name_H-M   'P 1'
#
loop_
_entity.id
_entity.type
_entity.pdbx_description
1 polymer ?
#
loop_
_entity_poly.entity_id
_entity_poly.type
_entity_poly.pdbx_seq_one_letter_code
_entity_poly.pdbx_strand_id
1 'polypeptide(L)'
;MRACLRLILTLTAVVALTTACTSFGSTSSRNRLPEDSRFAEFTYKTDGEIKVQERTDSFNERMPALGATAGHVAAANFPEGRSSLPSPDHHFWVTGVATVAPESIQKLSEGATGNNTLLPGIYPGLYQYVPKDCHFVTIPTDHANTVLQTKANDIYSDWGSFTITNFAASADCNLIIVTGEGTTG
;
A
#
# COMPACT_ATOMS: atom_id res chain seq x y z
N MET A 1 35.59 41.61 -67.43
CA MET A 1 36.77 40.88 -67.95
C MET A 1 36.99 39.66 -67.08
N ARG A 2 37.03 38.50 -67.74
CA ARG A 2 37.65 37.23 -67.40
C ARG A 2 37.15 36.58 -66.09
N ALA A 3 36.37 35.56 -66.10
CA ALA A 3 36.47 34.20 -66.65
C ALA A 3 37.33 33.29 -65.75
N CYS A 4 36.77 32.13 -65.57
CA CYS A 4 37.42 30.88 -65.18
C CYS A 4 37.24 30.52 -63.71
N LEU A 5 36.93 29.33 -63.30
CA LEU A 5 36.78 28.06 -63.99
C LEU A 5 36.26 27.06 -62.93
N ARG A 6 35.43 26.25 -63.34
CA ARG A 6 34.82 25.10 -62.66
C ARG A 6 35.85 24.22 -61.93
N LEU A 7 35.50 23.75 -60.77
CA LEU A 7 35.87 22.39 -60.42
C LEU A 7 34.76 21.74 -59.58
N ILE A 8 34.10 20.83 -60.21
CA ILE A 8 33.09 19.93 -59.62
C ILE A 8 33.92 18.82 -58.95
N LEU A 9 33.79 18.71 -57.61
CA LEU A 9 34.25 17.54 -56.90
C LEU A 9 33.05 16.83 -56.30
N THR A 10 32.62 15.79 -57.00
CA THR A 10 31.60 14.85 -56.54
C THR A 10 32.20 13.98 -55.43
N LEU A 11 31.80 14.21 -54.20
CA LEU A 11 32.09 13.34 -53.11
C LEU A 11 30.91 12.42 -52.85
N THR A 12 30.98 11.20 -53.37
CA THR A 12 30.05 10.11 -53.09
C THR A 12 30.25 9.65 -51.65
N ALA A 13 29.37 10.08 -50.76
CA ALA A 13 29.31 9.53 -49.41
C ALA A 13 28.52 8.21 -49.42
N VAL A 14 29.23 7.12 -49.28
CA VAL A 14 28.65 5.79 -49.02
C VAL A 14 28.11 5.79 -47.58
N VAL A 15 26.79 5.89 -47.45
CA VAL A 15 26.12 5.69 -46.16
C VAL A 15 26.01 4.19 -45.94
N ALA A 16 26.90 3.62 -45.12
CA ALA A 16 26.76 2.27 -44.60
C ALA A 16 25.62 2.27 -43.54
N LEU A 17 24.47 1.77 -43.94
CA LEU A 17 23.39 1.42 -43.00
C LEU A 17 23.83 0.22 -42.18
N THR A 18 24.39 0.43 -41.02
CA THR A 18 24.49 -0.59 -39.99
C THR A 18 23.11 -0.77 -39.35
N THR A 19 22.37 -1.76 -39.82
CA THR A 19 21.21 -2.29 -39.13
C THR A 19 21.66 -2.93 -37.81
N ALA A 20 21.69 -2.13 -36.76
CA ALA A 20 21.78 -2.65 -35.41
C ALA A 20 20.43 -3.34 -35.10
N CYS A 21 20.37 -4.65 -35.23
CA CYS A 21 19.32 -5.45 -34.60
C CYS A 21 19.48 -5.33 -33.09
N THR A 22 18.84 -4.32 -32.52
CA THR A 22 18.53 -4.32 -31.10
C THR A 22 17.49 -5.42 -30.90
N SER A 23 17.96 -6.60 -30.50
CA SER A 23 17.11 -7.62 -29.89
C SER A 23 16.49 -6.97 -28.65
N PHE A 24 15.26 -6.50 -28.80
CA PHE A 24 14.39 -6.25 -27.67
C PHE A 24 14.17 -7.61 -26.99
N GLY A 25 15.09 -7.96 -26.09
CA GLY A 25 14.85 -8.96 -25.10
C GLY A 25 13.62 -8.48 -24.32
N SER A 26 12.48 -9.11 -24.58
CA SER A 26 11.32 -9.03 -23.68
C SER A 26 11.76 -9.63 -22.36
N THR A 27 12.44 -8.83 -21.54
CA THR A 27 12.51 -9.08 -20.11
C THR A 27 11.07 -9.02 -19.65
N SER A 28 10.48 -10.19 -19.45
CA SER A 28 9.27 -10.34 -18.65
C SER A 28 9.53 -9.58 -17.36
N SER A 29 9.07 -8.34 -17.31
CA SER A 29 9.01 -7.55 -16.08
C SER A 29 8.06 -8.32 -15.19
N ARG A 30 8.57 -9.27 -14.40
CA ARG A 30 7.85 -9.74 -13.24
C ARG A 30 7.52 -8.47 -12.48
N ASN A 31 6.25 -8.18 -12.32
CA ASN A 31 5.76 -7.03 -11.56
C ASN A 31 6.39 -7.09 -10.16
N ARG A 32 7.61 -6.53 -10.05
CA ARG A 32 8.27 -6.39 -8.76
C ARG A 32 7.46 -5.33 -8.03
N LEU A 33 6.94 -5.70 -6.86
CA LEU A 33 6.27 -4.75 -5.98
C LEU A 33 7.24 -3.61 -5.63
N PRO A 34 6.74 -2.37 -5.48
CA PRO A 34 7.57 -1.24 -5.08
C PRO A 34 8.24 -1.51 -3.73
N GLU A 35 9.48 -1.04 -3.59
CA GLU A 35 10.22 -1.08 -2.34
C GLU A 35 10.30 0.34 -1.76
N ASP A 36 10.06 0.48 -0.46
CA ASP A 36 10.20 1.74 0.26
C ASP A 36 10.72 1.46 1.67
N SER A 37 11.94 1.90 1.95
CA SER A 37 12.63 1.66 3.22
C SER A 37 11.99 2.34 4.44
N ARG A 38 10.98 3.19 4.25
CA ARG A 38 10.20 3.76 5.35
C ARG A 38 9.31 2.74 6.04
N PHE A 39 8.97 1.64 5.37
CA PHE A 39 8.04 0.63 5.84
C PHE A 39 8.75 -0.62 6.35
N ALA A 40 8.19 -1.23 7.39
CA ALA A 40 8.53 -2.58 7.77
C ALA A 40 8.18 -3.56 6.63
N GLU A 41 8.77 -4.74 6.66
CA GLU A 41 8.49 -5.79 5.68
C GLU A 41 7.00 -6.18 5.73
N PHE A 42 6.37 -6.24 4.56
CA PHE A 42 5.03 -6.80 4.43
C PHE A 42 5.11 -8.33 4.44
N THR A 43 4.57 -8.94 5.48
CA THR A 43 4.72 -10.38 5.74
C THR A 43 3.48 -11.21 5.45
N TYR A 44 2.33 -10.57 5.20
CA TYR A 44 1.08 -11.28 4.94
C TYR A 44 1.12 -12.04 3.62
N LYS A 45 0.53 -13.23 3.62
CA LYS A 45 0.46 -14.13 2.48
C LYS A 45 -0.99 -14.35 2.08
N THR A 46 -1.19 -14.65 0.81
CA THR A 46 -2.47 -15.10 0.25
C THR A 46 -2.19 -15.96 -0.98
N ASP A 47 -3.13 -16.82 -1.33
CA ASP A 47 -3.08 -17.61 -2.57
C ASP A 47 -3.68 -16.83 -3.76
N GLY A 48 -4.34 -15.71 -3.51
CA GLY A 48 -5.00 -14.87 -4.50
C GLY A 48 -4.20 -13.66 -4.95
N GLU A 49 -4.72 -12.97 -5.97
CA GLU A 49 -4.21 -11.68 -6.41
C GLU A 49 -4.64 -10.58 -5.42
N ILE A 50 -3.67 -9.79 -4.95
CA ILE A 50 -3.93 -8.65 -4.07
C ILE A 50 -4.23 -7.42 -4.94
N LYS A 51 -5.39 -6.78 -4.69
CA LYS A 51 -5.81 -5.55 -5.35
C LYS A 51 -5.95 -4.43 -4.34
N VAL A 52 -5.37 -3.26 -4.68
CA VAL A 52 -5.65 -2.04 -3.93
C VAL A 52 -7.00 -1.50 -4.38
N GLN A 53 -7.86 -1.21 -3.41
CA GLN A 53 -9.20 -0.67 -3.62
C GLN A 53 -9.32 0.68 -2.94
N GLU A 54 -9.96 1.63 -3.59
CA GLU A 54 -10.36 2.91 -2.98
C GLU A 54 -11.71 2.71 -2.27
N ARG A 55 -11.68 2.69 -0.93
CA ARG A 55 -12.86 2.41 -0.09
C ARG A 55 -12.71 3.04 1.27
N THR A 56 -13.81 3.50 1.84
CA THR A 56 -13.90 3.99 3.24
C THR A 56 -14.67 3.03 4.14
N ASP A 57 -15.62 2.29 3.60
CA ASP A 57 -16.43 1.30 4.31
C ASP A 57 -15.57 0.24 5.02
N SER A 58 -14.54 -0.28 4.33
CA SER A 58 -13.61 -1.25 4.92
C SER A 58 -12.90 -0.76 6.18
N PHE A 59 -12.75 0.56 6.33
CA PHE A 59 -12.19 1.16 7.54
C PHE A 59 -13.29 1.40 8.58
N ASN A 60 -14.39 2.07 8.18
CA ASN A 60 -15.41 2.54 9.12
C ASN A 60 -16.24 1.39 9.72
N GLU A 61 -16.38 0.28 9.01
CA GLU A 61 -17.06 -0.91 9.52
C GLU A 61 -16.21 -1.67 10.55
N ARG A 62 -14.89 -1.75 10.32
CA ARG A 62 -13.96 -2.45 11.23
C ARG A 62 -13.47 -1.57 12.37
N MET A 63 -13.50 -0.27 12.18
CA MET A 63 -13.06 0.76 13.12
C MET A 63 -14.13 1.86 13.20
N PRO A 64 -15.28 1.62 13.86
CA PRO A 64 -16.44 2.51 13.81
C PRO A 64 -16.16 3.95 14.27
N ALA A 65 -15.21 4.14 15.17
CA ALA A 65 -14.85 5.47 15.67
C ALA A 65 -13.75 6.17 14.84
N LEU A 66 -13.30 5.58 13.71
CA LEU A 66 -12.24 6.17 12.89
C LEU A 66 -12.71 7.38 12.08
N GLY A 67 -13.87 7.28 11.43
CA GLY A 67 -14.40 8.35 10.59
C GLY A 67 -13.53 8.62 9.35
N ALA A 68 -13.13 7.56 8.65
CA ALA A 68 -12.39 7.69 7.40
C ALA A 68 -13.22 8.39 6.32
N THR A 69 -12.65 9.41 5.69
CA THR A 69 -13.29 10.19 4.62
C THR A 69 -12.78 9.83 3.23
N ALA A 70 -11.57 9.28 3.15
CA ALA A 70 -10.98 8.68 1.96
C ALA A 70 -10.04 7.56 2.39
N GLY A 71 -9.79 6.58 1.53
CA GLY A 71 -8.85 5.51 1.89
C GLY A 71 -8.59 4.53 0.77
N HIS A 72 -7.41 3.92 0.86
CA HIS A 72 -6.96 2.85 -0.01
C HIS A 72 -6.64 1.63 0.84
N VAL A 73 -7.17 0.49 0.46
CA VAL A 73 -7.09 -0.75 1.22
C VAL A 73 -6.64 -1.90 0.35
N ALA A 74 -5.85 -2.78 0.90
CA ALA A 74 -5.58 -4.11 0.38
C ALA A 74 -5.95 -5.14 1.46
N ALA A 75 -6.71 -6.14 1.09
CA ALA A 75 -7.15 -7.20 1.97
C ALA A 75 -7.19 -8.53 1.22
N ALA A 76 -6.94 -9.61 1.94
CA ALA A 76 -7.15 -10.96 1.42
C ALA A 76 -7.29 -11.97 2.58
N ASN A 77 -7.80 -13.14 2.24
CA ASN A 77 -7.78 -14.25 3.16
C ASN A 77 -6.37 -14.82 3.29
N PHE A 78 -6.03 -15.32 4.48
CA PHE A 78 -4.85 -16.13 4.65
C PHE A 78 -4.97 -17.42 3.82
N PRO A 79 -3.84 -17.99 3.37
CA PRO A 79 -3.86 -19.28 2.70
C PRO A 79 -4.55 -20.32 3.59
N GLU A 80 -5.51 -21.05 3.03
CA GLU A 80 -6.11 -22.16 3.75
C GLU A 80 -5.07 -23.26 3.96
N GLY A 81 -4.91 -23.70 5.21
CA GLY A 81 -4.07 -24.84 5.52
C GLY A 81 -4.61 -26.08 4.78
N ARG A 82 -3.73 -27.07 4.51
CA ARG A 82 -4.13 -28.37 3.94
C ARG A 82 -4.96 -29.18 4.93
N SER A 83 -6.05 -28.62 5.41
CA SER A 83 -7.03 -29.34 6.24
C SER A 83 -7.98 -30.12 5.33
N SER A 84 -8.32 -31.33 5.72
CA SER A 84 -9.31 -32.14 4.99
C SER A 84 -10.75 -31.65 5.16
N LEU A 85 -10.97 -30.69 6.06
CA LEU A 85 -12.27 -30.07 6.28
C LEU A 85 -12.11 -28.55 6.15
N PRO A 86 -12.93 -27.88 5.33
CA PRO A 86 -12.97 -26.42 5.28
C PRO A 86 -13.27 -25.86 6.68
N SER A 87 -12.55 -24.81 7.09
CA SER A 87 -12.95 -24.05 8.28
C SER A 87 -14.20 -23.24 7.96
N PRO A 88 -15.20 -23.21 8.83
CA PRO A 88 -16.35 -22.30 8.65
C PRO A 88 -15.91 -20.83 8.75
N ASP A 89 -14.85 -20.56 9.49
CA ASP A 89 -14.34 -19.22 9.71
C ASP A 89 -13.16 -18.92 8.77
N HIS A 90 -13.28 -17.88 7.99
CA HIS A 90 -12.18 -17.40 7.13
C HIS A 90 -11.37 -16.35 7.86
N HIS A 91 -10.07 -16.62 8.02
CA HIS A 91 -9.12 -15.64 8.53
C HIS A 91 -8.68 -14.72 7.41
N PHE A 92 -8.70 -13.43 7.66
CA PHE A 92 -8.27 -12.41 6.69
C PHE A 92 -7.31 -11.40 7.33
N TRP A 93 -6.55 -10.74 6.48
CA TRP A 93 -5.75 -9.58 6.84
C TRP A 93 -6.19 -8.36 6.03
N VAL A 94 -6.00 -7.20 6.61
CA VAL A 94 -6.26 -5.89 5.98
C VAL A 94 -5.06 -4.99 6.22
N THR A 95 -4.63 -4.30 5.17
CA THR A 95 -3.68 -3.18 5.28
C THR A 95 -4.25 -1.97 4.56
N GLY A 96 -4.02 -0.78 5.09
CA GLY A 96 -4.62 0.40 4.50
C GLY A 96 -4.00 1.72 4.91
N VAL A 97 -4.30 2.72 4.09
CA VAL A 97 -3.98 4.14 4.32
C VAL A 97 -5.29 4.91 4.18
N ALA A 98 -5.63 5.72 5.17
CA ALA A 98 -6.87 6.50 5.14
C ALA A 98 -6.68 7.94 5.63
N THR A 99 -7.42 8.85 5.01
CA THR A 99 -7.60 10.22 5.49
C THR A 99 -8.73 10.22 6.53
N VAL A 100 -8.49 10.84 7.66
CA VAL A 100 -9.44 10.91 8.77
C VAL A 100 -9.60 12.33 9.28
N ALA A 101 -10.65 12.57 10.06
CA ALA A 101 -10.84 13.87 10.68
C ALA A 101 -9.73 14.18 11.70
N PRO A 102 -9.32 15.46 11.86
CA PRO A 102 -8.30 15.86 12.82
C PRO A 102 -8.60 15.42 14.26
N GLU A 103 -9.87 15.38 14.64
CA GLU A 103 -10.32 14.97 15.97
C GLU A 103 -10.02 13.49 16.25
N SER A 104 -10.09 12.63 15.22
CA SER A 104 -9.73 11.22 15.33
C SER A 104 -8.22 11.07 15.54
N ILE A 105 -7.41 11.83 14.80
CA ILE A 105 -5.95 11.88 14.99
C ILE A 105 -5.58 12.33 16.39
N GLN A 106 -6.23 13.37 16.90
CA GLN A 106 -5.95 13.90 18.24
C GLN A 106 -6.18 12.81 19.31
N LYS A 107 -7.31 12.14 19.29
CA LYS A 107 -7.63 11.06 20.24
C LYS A 107 -6.63 9.91 20.17
N LEU A 108 -6.22 9.52 18.95
CA LEU A 108 -5.22 8.48 18.73
C LEU A 108 -3.85 8.91 19.27
N SER A 109 -3.49 10.18 19.06
CA SER A 109 -2.17 10.71 19.45
C SER A 109 -2.00 10.84 20.97
N GLU A 110 -3.06 10.88 21.77
CA GLU A 110 -2.99 10.86 23.23
C GLU A 110 -2.28 9.61 23.78
N GLY A 111 -2.31 8.51 23.03
CA GLY A 111 -1.58 7.26 23.34
C GLY A 111 -0.25 7.08 22.61
N ALA A 112 0.22 8.06 21.85
CA ALA A 112 1.41 7.90 21.00
C ALA A 112 2.70 7.64 21.81
N THR A 113 3.53 6.71 21.33
CA THR A 113 4.78 6.32 21.98
C THR A 113 6.05 6.82 21.26
N GLY A 114 5.98 8.03 20.72
CA GLY A 114 7.14 8.69 20.09
C GLY A 114 7.21 8.54 18.56
N ASN A 115 8.25 9.14 17.97
CA ASN A 115 8.46 9.11 16.52
C ASN A 115 8.97 7.73 16.08
N ASN A 116 8.35 7.18 15.06
CA ASN A 116 8.81 5.93 14.45
C ASN A 116 9.88 6.17 13.40
N THR A 117 10.91 5.36 13.49
CA THR A 117 11.88 5.21 12.41
C THR A 117 11.36 4.30 11.31
N LEU A 118 10.34 3.50 11.58
CA LEU A 118 9.81 2.52 10.64
C LEU A 118 8.27 2.50 10.70
N LEU A 119 7.62 2.68 9.55
CA LEU A 119 6.17 2.63 9.41
C LEU A 119 5.65 1.18 9.40
N PRO A 120 4.36 0.94 9.71
CA PRO A 120 3.75 -0.38 9.59
C PRO A 120 3.99 -1.03 8.23
N GLY A 121 4.25 -2.34 8.21
CA GLY A 121 4.40 -3.11 6.97
C GLY A 121 3.06 -3.31 6.29
N ILE A 122 2.74 -2.46 5.33
CA ILE A 122 1.52 -2.53 4.51
C ILE A 122 1.82 -3.14 3.14
N TYR A 123 0.77 -3.56 2.42
CA TYR A 123 0.92 -4.04 1.04
C TYR A 123 1.65 -2.99 0.18
N PRO A 124 2.74 -3.34 -0.53
CA PRO A 124 3.58 -2.36 -1.22
C PRO A 124 2.87 -1.51 -2.26
N GLY A 125 1.76 -2.00 -2.85
CA GLY A 125 0.92 -1.22 -3.74
C GLY A 125 0.28 0.03 -3.08
N LEU A 126 0.30 0.10 -1.74
CA LEU A 126 -0.23 1.23 -0.98
C LEU A 126 0.81 2.33 -0.72
N TYR A 127 2.11 2.09 -0.92
CA TYR A 127 3.15 3.07 -0.61
C TYR A 127 2.97 4.42 -1.31
N GLN A 128 2.42 4.41 -2.53
CA GLN A 128 2.16 5.61 -3.32
C GLN A 128 1.15 6.58 -2.67
N TYR A 129 0.34 6.10 -1.72
CA TYR A 129 -0.66 6.89 -0.99
C TYR A 129 -0.14 7.44 0.33
N VAL A 130 1.14 7.21 0.64
CA VAL A 130 1.80 7.72 1.86
C VAL A 130 2.84 8.77 1.47
N PRO A 131 2.52 10.08 1.55
CA PRO A 131 3.44 11.13 1.21
C PRO A 131 4.74 11.05 2.03
N LYS A 132 5.86 11.49 1.44
CA LYS A 132 7.17 11.38 2.09
C LYS A 132 7.44 12.46 3.14
N ASP A 133 6.70 13.54 3.08
CA ASP A 133 6.78 14.71 3.94
C ASP A 133 5.85 14.64 5.17
N CYS A 134 5.03 13.60 5.28
CA CYS A 134 4.21 13.36 6.45
C CYS A 134 5.00 12.74 7.60
N HIS A 135 4.82 13.29 8.81
CA HIS A 135 5.44 12.76 10.03
C HIS A 135 4.48 11.83 10.75
N PHE A 136 4.86 10.59 10.88
CA PHE A 136 4.04 9.57 11.55
C PHE A 136 4.57 9.25 12.94
N VAL A 137 3.65 9.02 13.85
CA VAL A 137 3.90 8.47 15.19
C VAL A 137 3.24 7.10 15.30
N THR A 138 3.89 6.19 16.04
CA THR A 138 3.25 4.89 16.36
C THR A 138 2.21 5.08 17.43
N ILE A 139 1.11 4.42 17.23
CA ILE A 139 0.04 4.30 18.20
C ILE A 139 0.05 2.87 18.74
N PRO A 140 0.15 2.63 20.06
CA PRO A 140 0.03 1.30 20.64
C PRO A 140 -1.26 0.63 20.21
N THR A 141 -1.16 -0.64 19.82
CA THR A 141 -2.30 -1.39 19.26
C THR A 141 -3.49 -1.49 20.20
N ASP A 142 -3.23 -1.68 21.51
CA ASP A 142 -4.29 -1.73 22.52
C ASP A 142 -5.06 -0.40 22.62
N HIS A 143 -4.31 0.71 22.55
CA HIS A 143 -4.91 2.05 22.55
C HIS A 143 -5.72 2.27 21.25
N ALA A 144 -5.13 1.96 20.09
CA ALA A 144 -5.82 2.07 18.80
C ALA A 144 -7.10 1.22 18.76
N ASN A 145 -7.03 -0.04 19.16
CA ASN A 145 -8.20 -0.92 19.22
C ASN A 145 -9.31 -0.38 20.14
N THR A 146 -8.93 0.20 21.28
CA THR A 146 -9.87 0.78 22.24
C THR A 146 -10.52 2.05 21.68
N VAL A 147 -9.71 3.00 21.22
CA VAL A 147 -10.19 4.31 20.69
C VAL A 147 -11.05 4.10 19.45
N LEU A 148 -10.66 3.20 18.57
CA LEU A 148 -11.33 2.93 17.29
C LEU A 148 -12.48 1.93 17.41
N GLN A 149 -12.69 1.36 18.58
CA GLN A 149 -13.81 0.46 18.89
C GLN A 149 -13.84 -0.78 18.00
N THR A 150 -12.69 -1.38 17.71
CA THR A 150 -12.61 -2.58 16.83
C THR A 150 -13.39 -3.78 17.37
N LYS A 151 -13.61 -3.85 18.70
CA LYS A 151 -14.42 -4.89 19.36
C LYS A 151 -15.93 -4.63 19.29
N ALA A 152 -16.39 -3.50 18.73
CA ALA A 152 -17.81 -3.26 18.53
C ALA A 152 -18.43 -4.26 17.55
N ASN A 153 -17.63 -4.81 16.63
CA ASN A 153 -18.01 -5.87 15.73
C ASN A 153 -17.36 -7.17 16.21
N ASP A 154 -18.18 -8.17 16.51
CA ASP A 154 -17.73 -9.50 16.93
C ASP A 154 -17.91 -10.52 15.78
N ILE A 155 -17.52 -11.78 16.03
CA ILE A 155 -17.60 -12.86 15.04
C ILE A 155 -19.05 -13.18 14.57
N TYR A 156 -20.06 -12.69 15.27
CA TYR A 156 -21.47 -12.89 14.90
C TYR A 156 -22.02 -11.73 14.06
N SER A 157 -21.23 -10.68 13.85
CA SER A 157 -21.62 -9.62 12.92
C SER A 157 -21.32 -10.04 11.47
N ASP A 158 -22.02 -9.43 10.51
CA ASP A 158 -21.75 -9.65 9.06
C ASP A 158 -20.31 -9.30 8.65
N TRP A 159 -19.59 -8.55 9.50
CA TRP A 159 -18.22 -8.08 9.28
C TRP A 159 -17.19 -8.92 10.03
N GLY A 160 -17.60 -9.82 10.91
CA GLY A 160 -16.74 -10.64 11.74
C GLY A 160 -15.93 -9.83 12.78
N SER A 161 -14.91 -10.48 13.33
CA SER A 161 -13.97 -9.80 14.25
C SER A 161 -12.85 -9.10 13.50
N PHE A 162 -12.31 -8.02 14.10
CA PHE A 162 -11.13 -7.34 13.58
C PHE A 162 -10.26 -6.82 14.72
N THR A 163 -8.95 -7.00 14.59
CA THR A 163 -7.97 -6.50 15.54
C THR A 163 -6.83 -5.81 14.80
N ILE A 164 -6.50 -4.61 15.22
CA ILE A 164 -5.34 -3.86 14.71
C ILE A 164 -4.06 -4.52 15.24
N THR A 165 -3.13 -4.82 14.35
CA THR A 165 -1.82 -5.40 14.66
C THR A 165 -0.69 -4.37 14.59
N ASN A 166 -0.81 -3.34 13.74
CA ASN A 166 0.09 -2.19 13.73
C ASN A 166 -0.69 -0.93 13.33
N PHE A 167 -0.31 0.20 13.90
CA PHE A 167 -0.98 1.47 13.63
C PHE A 167 -0.01 2.66 13.72
N ALA A 168 -0.10 3.56 12.76
CA ALA A 168 0.59 4.84 12.79
C ALA A 168 -0.35 5.96 12.34
N ALA A 169 -0.16 7.14 12.90
CA ALA A 169 -0.96 8.32 12.58
C ALA A 169 -0.05 9.53 12.31
N SER A 170 -0.50 10.39 11.40
CA SER A 170 0.16 11.64 11.01
C SER A 170 -0.79 12.80 11.21
N ALA A 171 -0.48 13.69 12.15
CA ALA A 171 -1.32 14.84 12.44
C ALA A 171 -1.19 15.96 11.40
N ASP A 172 -0.03 16.12 10.80
CA ASP A 172 0.23 17.11 9.76
C ASP A 172 -0.46 16.76 8.42
N CYS A 173 -0.68 15.49 8.16
CA CYS A 173 -1.32 15.01 6.93
C CYS A 173 -2.76 14.50 7.14
N ASN A 174 -3.25 14.40 8.35
CA ASN A 174 -4.52 13.76 8.70
C ASN A 174 -4.65 12.34 8.14
N LEU A 175 -3.54 11.60 8.15
CA LEU A 175 -3.45 10.24 7.60
C LEU A 175 -3.22 9.21 8.69
N ILE A 176 -3.76 8.01 8.47
CA ILE A 176 -3.43 6.83 9.25
C ILE A 176 -2.89 5.73 8.33
N ILE A 177 -2.05 4.89 8.91
CA ILE A 177 -1.58 3.64 8.33
C ILE A 177 -1.97 2.53 9.29
N VAL A 178 -2.63 1.51 8.80
CA VAL A 178 -3.14 0.41 9.61
C VAL A 178 -2.83 -0.93 8.99
N THR A 179 -2.48 -1.89 9.84
CA THR A 179 -2.55 -3.33 9.54
C THR A 179 -3.39 -4.01 10.61
N GLY A 180 -4.12 -5.03 10.21
CA GLY A 180 -4.93 -5.79 11.13
C GLY A 180 -5.39 -7.11 10.54
N GLU A 181 -5.92 -7.94 11.41
CA GLU A 181 -6.39 -9.29 11.11
C GLU A 181 -7.78 -9.49 11.68
N GLY A 182 -8.51 -10.42 11.09
CA GLY A 182 -9.85 -10.74 11.55
C GLY A 182 -10.33 -12.10 11.08
N THR A 183 -11.54 -12.41 11.50
CA THR A 183 -12.28 -13.62 11.08
C THR A 183 -13.66 -13.23 10.62
N THR A 184 -14.11 -13.83 9.52
CA THR A 184 -15.52 -13.79 9.09
C THR A 184 -16.17 -15.10 9.49
N GLY A 185 -17.37 -15.05 10.08
CA GLY A 185 -18.19 -16.22 10.35
C GLY A 185 -18.92 -16.71 9.12
#